data_3c0a38a3bb5bef83c4b0761fa8821774
#
_entry.id   3c0a38a3bb5bef83c4b0761fa8821774
#
_cell.length_a   1.000
_cell.length_b   1.000
_cell.length_c   1.000
_cell.angle_alpha   90.00
_cell.angle_beta   90.00
_cell.angle_gamma   90.00
#
_symmetry.space_group_name_H-M   'P 1'
#
loop_
_entity.id
_entity.type
_entity.pdbx_description
1 polymer ?
#
loop_
_entity_poly.entity_id
_entity_poly.type
_entity_poly.pdbx_seq_one_letter_code
_entity_poly.pdbx_strand_id
1 'polypeptide(L)'
;FAARNISPNAAVFHAMRQVLNITRGINEIILALIFVAAVGLGPFPGVLALALHGAGMLGKFFAESIEEIDQGPIEALRSTGAGPIQTIVFGVIPQVVTAWIGVIVYRFETNLRQATVLGMVGAGGIGFELVGSMKLFQYQDTATCILVIVVMVMTADYLSTRLRAWIQQGARS
;
A
#
# COMPACT_ATOMS: atom_id res chain seq x y z
N PHE A 1 -2.09 14.21 -9.55
CA PHE A 1 -1.04 15.20 -9.93
C PHE A 1 0.30 14.52 -10.30
N ALA A 2 0.59 13.31 -9.82
CA ALA A 2 1.78 12.56 -10.17
C ALA A 2 1.68 11.81 -11.52
N ALA A 3 0.52 11.81 -12.16
CA ALA A 3 0.29 11.27 -13.51
C ALA A 3 0.42 12.40 -14.55
N ARG A 4 1.17 12.14 -15.62
CA ARG A 4 1.44 13.13 -16.66
C ARG A 4 0.18 13.61 -17.38
N ASN A 5 -0.80 12.71 -17.53
CA ASN A 5 -2.05 12.97 -18.24
C ASN A 5 -3.00 13.92 -17.49
N ILE A 6 -2.83 14.09 -16.17
CA ILE A 6 -3.75 14.85 -15.30
C ILE A 6 -3.02 16.03 -14.63
N SER A 7 -1.69 16.07 -14.69
CA SER A 7 -0.92 17.13 -14.03
C SER A 7 -1.11 18.48 -14.72
N PRO A 8 -1.41 19.55 -13.97
CA PRO A 8 -1.61 20.88 -14.55
C PRO A 8 -0.33 21.52 -15.07
N ASN A 9 0.85 21.11 -14.56
CA ASN A 9 2.15 21.68 -14.92
C ASN A 9 3.26 20.65 -14.73
N ALA A 10 4.26 20.68 -15.61
CA ALA A 10 5.45 19.80 -15.55
C ALA A 10 6.21 19.93 -14.21
N ALA A 11 6.28 21.11 -13.62
CA ALA A 11 6.92 21.31 -12.33
C ALA A 11 6.21 20.56 -11.19
N VAL A 12 4.86 20.59 -11.16
CA VAL A 12 4.03 19.87 -10.18
C VAL A 12 4.19 18.36 -10.38
N PHE A 13 4.19 17.90 -11.62
CA PHE A 13 4.42 16.50 -11.96
C PHE A 13 5.77 16.00 -11.42
N HIS A 14 6.86 16.70 -11.72
CA HIS A 14 8.18 16.30 -11.26
C HIS A 14 8.31 16.37 -9.74
N ALA A 15 7.79 17.42 -9.10
CA ALA A 15 7.80 17.55 -7.64
C ALA A 15 7.08 16.39 -6.96
N MET A 16 5.84 16.07 -7.41
CA MET A 16 5.07 14.94 -6.87
C MET A 16 5.77 13.60 -7.09
N ARG A 17 6.35 13.37 -8.26
CA ARG A 17 7.12 12.16 -8.54
C ARG A 17 8.35 12.02 -7.65
N GLN A 18 9.07 13.12 -7.40
CA GLN A 18 10.22 13.12 -6.49
C GLN A 18 9.81 12.79 -5.05
N VAL A 19 8.72 13.39 -4.55
CA VAL A 19 8.18 13.05 -3.22
C VAL A 19 7.85 11.55 -3.13
N LEU A 20 7.14 10.99 -4.11
CA LEU A 20 6.82 9.57 -4.14
C LEU A 20 8.07 8.68 -4.26
N ASN A 21 9.07 9.09 -5.02
CA ASN A 21 10.32 8.35 -5.15
C ASN A 21 11.14 8.37 -3.85
N ILE A 22 11.21 9.50 -3.15
CA ILE A 22 11.90 9.62 -1.86
C ILE A 22 11.23 8.75 -0.80
N THR A 23 9.90 8.82 -0.68
CA THR A 23 9.15 8.01 0.30
C THR A 23 9.27 6.50 0.06
N ARG A 24 9.39 6.07 -1.21
CA ARG A 24 9.66 4.67 -1.59
C ARG A 24 11.10 4.26 -1.44
N GLY A 25 12.04 5.19 -1.58
CA GLY A 25 13.48 4.91 -1.54
C GLY A 25 13.97 4.48 -0.16
N ILE A 26 13.24 4.81 0.89
CA ILE A 26 13.58 4.43 2.26
C ILE A 26 12.81 3.16 2.61
N ASN A 27 13.55 2.12 3.04
CA ASN A 27 12.93 0.87 3.48
C ASN A 27 12.09 1.11 4.74
N GLU A 28 10.94 0.42 4.85
CA GLU A 28 10.01 0.55 5.98
C GLU A 28 10.63 0.22 7.35
N ILE A 29 11.62 -0.69 7.39
CA ILE A 29 12.34 -1.03 8.64
C ILE A 29 13.17 0.18 9.10
N ILE A 30 13.85 0.86 8.18
CA ILE A 30 14.64 2.07 8.49
C ILE A 30 13.72 3.18 8.99
N LEU A 31 12.57 3.38 8.33
CA LEU A 31 11.56 4.34 8.80
C LEU A 31 11.05 3.99 10.19
N ALA A 32 10.76 2.71 10.45
CA ALA A 32 10.31 2.27 11.77
C ALA A 32 11.36 2.55 12.85
N LEU A 33 12.64 2.27 12.59
CA LEU A 33 13.74 2.57 13.52
C LEU A 33 13.86 4.08 13.79
N ILE A 34 13.75 4.91 12.77
CA ILE A 34 13.77 6.38 12.93
C ILE A 34 12.60 6.83 13.80
N PHE A 35 11.38 6.33 13.52
CA PHE A 35 10.20 6.69 14.30
C PHE A 35 10.24 6.13 15.73
N VAL A 36 10.75 4.90 15.93
CA VAL A 36 10.97 4.35 17.29
C VAL A 36 11.96 5.21 18.08
N ALA A 37 13.03 5.67 17.44
CA ALA A 37 14.01 6.56 18.09
C ALA A 37 13.41 7.94 18.43
N ALA A 38 12.48 8.45 17.63
CA ALA A 38 11.88 9.77 17.80
C ALA A 38 10.71 9.77 18.79
N VAL A 39 9.86 8.74 18.78
CA VAL A 39 8.57 8.70 19.48
C VAL A 39 8.56 7.67 20.61
N GLY A 40 9.52 6.75 20.62
CA GLY A 40 9.61 5.65 21.58
C GLY A 40 9.08 4.33 21.02
N LEU A 41 9.23 3.26 21.84
CA LEU A 41 8.74 1.92 21.51
C LEU A 41 7.21 1.88 21.50
N GLY A 42 6.63 1.09 20.59
CA GLY A 42 5.19 0.89 20.55
C GLY A 42 4.64 0.73 19.14
N PRO A 43 3.33 0.47 18.98
CA PRO A 43 2.72 0.23 17.67
C PRO A 43 2.62 1.49 16.80
N PHE A 44 2.62 2.68 17.38
CA PHE A 44 2.49 3.94 16.66
C PHE A 44 3.61 4.20 15.64
N PRO A 45 4.92 4.04 15.97
CA PRO A 45 6.02 4.13 15.01
C PRO A 45 5.88 3.17 13.83
N GLY A 46 5.43 1.93 14.08
CA GLY A 46 5.21 0.93 13.04
C GLY A 46 4.11 1.35 12.06
N VAL A 47 2.99 1.86 12.58
CA VAL A 47 1.90 2.39 11.75
C VAL A 47 2.38 3.55 10.88
N LEU A 48 3.14 4.49 11.45
CA LEU A 48 3.69 5.62 10.68
C LEU A 48 4.64 5.17 9.57
N ALA A 49 5.53 4.21 9.86
CA ALA A 49 6.47 3.68 8.88
C ALA A 49 5.75 3.02 7.70
N LEU A 50 4.77 2.13 7.99
CA LEU A 50 3.98 1.47 6.97
C LEU A 50 3.10 2.44 6.19
N ALA A 51 2.51 3.44 6.85
CA ALA A 51 1.68 4.44 6.20
C ALA A 51 2.50 5.30 5.23
N LEU A 52 3.65 5.81 5.66
CA LEU A 52 4.51 6.67 4.83
C LEU A 52 5.06 5.91 3.61
N HIS A 53 5.65 4.74 3.85
CA HIS A 53 6.16 3.89 2.77
C HIS A 53 5.04 3.43 1.83
N GLY A 54 3.90 3.01 2.40
CA GLY A 54 2.70 2.58 1.66
C GLY A 54 2.11 3.69 0.79
N ALA A 55 2.03 4.92 1.30
CA ALA A 55 1.54 6.07 0.54
C ALA A 55 2.42 6.36 -0.68
N GLY A 56 3.75 6.29 -0.53
CA GLY A 56 4.70 6.45 -1.64
C GLY A 56 4.52 5.38 -2.72
N MET A 57 4.38 4.12 -2.31
CA MET A 57 4.20 2.99 -3.22
C MET A 57 2.85 3.05 -3.94
N LEU A 58 1.74 3.18 -3.21
CA LEU A 58 0.39 3.25 -3.79
C LEU A 58 0.24 4.48 -4.68
N GLY A 59 0.75 5.64 -4.26
CA GLY A 59 0.70 6.86 -5.05
C GLY A 59 1.39 6.72 -6.39
N LYS A 60 2.53 6.03 -6.43
CA LYS A 60 3.21 5.75 -7.69
C LYS A 60 2.45 4.77 -8.57
N PHE A 61 1.96 3.65 -8.02
CA PHE A 61 1.15 2.70 -8.78
C PHE A 61 -0.11 3.33 -9.37
N PHE A 62 -0.80 4.16 -8.59
CA PHE A 62 -1.98 4.86 -9.06
C PHE A 62 -1.65 5.86 -10.17
N ALA A 63 -0.51 6.56 -10.07
CA ALA A 63 -0.08 7.47 -11.11
C ALA A 63 0.27 6.73 -12.41
N GLU A 64 0.99 5.63 -12.32
CA GLU A 64 1.38 4.79 -13.46
C GLU A 64 0.15 4.16 -14.14
N SER A 65 -0.80 3.61 -13.37
CA SER A 65 -2.02 3.05 -13.94
C SER A 65 -2.88 4.09 -14.66
N ILE A 66 -2.87 5.35 -14.21
CA ILE A 66 -3.54 6.45 -14.92
C ILE A 66 -2.81 6.82 -16.23
N GLU A 67 -1.50 6.67 -16.27
CA GLU A 67 -0.73 6.95 -17.49
C GLU A 67 -0.93 5.88 -18.58
N GLU A 68 -1.25 4.66 -18.19
CA GLU A 68 -1.43 3.50 -19.08
C GLU A 68 -2.86 3.33 -19.62
N ILE A 69 -3.82 4.20 -19.25
CA ILE A 69 -5.21 4.11 -19.70
C ILE A 69 -5.36 4.34 -21.19
N ASP A 70 -6.39 3.74 -21.79
CA ASP A 70 -6.80 4.01 -23.16
C ASP A 70 -7.37 5.44 -23.27
N GLN A 71 -6.83 6.18 -24.26
CA GLN A 71 -7.24 7.56 -24.52
C GLN A 71 -8.55 7.64 -25.30
N GLY A 72 -8.94 6.59 -26.02
CA GLY A 72 -10.15 6.59 -26.88
C GLY A 72 -11.42 6.98 -26.14
N PRO A 73 -11.77 6.33 -24.99
CA PRO A 73 -12.94 6.73 -24.21
C PRO A 73 -12.88 8.17 -23.67
N ILE A 74 -11.67 8.66 -23.39
CA ILE A 74 -11.44 10.02 -22.90
C ILE A 74 -11.70 11.05 -24.01
N GLU A 75 -11.19 10.81 -25.20
CA GLU A 75 -11.41 11.65 -26.37
C GLU A 75 -12.88 11.66 -26.76
N ALA A 76 -13.56 10.51 -26.73
CA ALA A 76 -14.99 10.41 -27.00
C ALA A 76 -15.81 11.27 -26.00
N LEU A 77 -15.49 11.21 -24.71
CA LEU A 77 -16.15 12.05 -23.71
C LEU A 77 -15.88 13.56 -23.91
N ARG A 78 -14.65 13.92 -24.26
CA ARG A 78 -14.31 15.32 -24.55
C ARG A 78 -15.03 15.85 -25.79
N SER A 79 -15.20 15.04 -26.82
CA SER A 79 -15.92 15.43 -28.05
C SER A 79 -17.42 15.70 -27.81
N THR A 80 -18.01 15.12 -26.75
CA THR A 80 -19.39 15.42 -26.32
C THR A 80 -19.50 16.68 -25.43
N GLY A 81 -18.37 17.39 -25.17
CA GLY A 81 -18.34 18.58 -24.34
C GLY A 81 -18.23 18.28 -22.83
N ALA A 82 -17.84 17.06 -22.44
CA ALA A 82 -17.66 16.71 -21.03
C ALA A 82 -16.57 17.56 -20.36
N GLY A 83 -16.86 18.08 -19.16
CA GLY A 83 -15.89 18.80 -18.37
C GLY A 83 -14.77 17.91 -17.78
N PRO A 84 -13.69 18.51 -17.24
CA PRO A 84 -12.54 17.76 -16.73
C PRO A 84 -12.92 16.74 -15.65
N ILE A 85 -13.81 17.09 -14.75
CA ILE A 85 -14.27 16.19 -13.66
C ILE A 85 -15.07 15.02 -14.24
N GLN A 86 -15.97 15.27 -15.18
CA GLN A 86 -16.76 14.24 -15.85
C GLN A 86 -15.85 13.28 -16.62
N THR A 87 -14.83 13.79 -17.31
CA THR A 87 -13.83 12.97 -18.01
C THR A 87 -13.07 12.06 -17.04
N ILE A 88 -12.70 12.55 -15.85
CA ILE A 88 -12.03 11.73 -14.83
C ILE A 88 -12.98 10.64 -14.30
N VAL A 89 -14.20 11.02 -13.91
CA VAL A 89 -15.15 10.09 -13.27
C VAL A 89 -15.62 9.01 -14.24
N PHE A 90 -15.92 9.35 -15.48
CA PHE A 90 -16.52 8.41 -16.44
C PHE A 90 -15.50 7.82 -17.45
N GLY A 91 -14.36 8.48 -17.65
CA GLY A 91 -13.34 8.02 -18.59
C GLY A 91 -12.14 7.36 -17.93
N VAL A 92 -11.65 7.91 -16.80
CA VAL A 92 -10.41 7.43 -16.16
C VAL A 92 -10.71 6.39 -15.08
N ILE A 93 -11.55 6.73 -14.09
CA ILE A 93 -11.79 5.86 -12.92
C ILE A 93 -12.26 4.44 -13.31
N PRO A 94 -13.20 4.24 -14.23
CA PRO A 94 -13.63 2.89 -14.58
C PRO A 94 -12.52 2.00 -15.13
N GLN A 95 -11.53 2.58 -15.81
CA GLN A 95 -10.40 1.83 -16.37
C GLN A 95 -9.40 1.38 -15.31
N VAL A 96 -9.20 2.17 -14.25
CA VAL A 96 -8.14 1.95 -13.26
C VAL A 96 -8.62 1.31 -11.95
N VAL A 97 -9.92 1.38 -11.63
CA VAL A 97 -10.45 0.97 -10.32
C VAL A 97 -10.14 -0.49 -9.99
N THR A 98 -10.27 -1.40 -10.94
CA THR A 98 -9.99 -2.83 -10.75
C THR A 98 -8.52 -3.07 -10.40
N ALA A 99 -7.60 -2.39 -11.11
CA ALA A 99 -6.17 -2.46 -10.84
C ALA A 99 -5.84 -1.87 -9.45
N TRP A 100 -6.44 -0.73 -9.09
CA TRP A 100 -6.24 -0.08 -7.80
C TRP A 100 -6.68 -0.95 -6.64
N ILE A 101 -7.87 -1.57 -6.72
CA ILE A 101 -8.34 -2.48 -5.68
C ILE A 101 -7.38 -3.67 -5.54
N GLY A 102 -6.92 -4.23 -6.66
CA GLY A 102 -5.95 -5.32 -6.65
C GLY A 102 -4.65 -4.96 -5.92
N VAL A 103 -4.12 -3.76 -6.16
CA VAL A 103 -2.90 -3.26 -5.51
C VAL A 103 -3.13 -2.94 -4.03
N ILE A 104 -4.29 -2.38 -3.66
CA ILE A 104 -4.65 -2.12 -2.25
C ILE A 104 -4.72 -3.43 -1.46
N VAL A 105 -5.38 -4.45 -2.00
CA VAL A 105 -5.49 -5.77 -1.36
C VAL A 105 -4.11 -6.41 -1.21
N TYR A 106 -3.27 -6.35 -2.26
CA TYR A 106 -1.89 -6.82 -2.20
C TYR A 106 -1.07 -6.08 -1.13
N ARG A 107 -1.25 -4.76 -1.03
CA ARG A 107 -0.53 -3.96 -0.04
C ARG A 107 -0.98 -4.26 1.39
N PHE A 108 -2.27 -4.50 1.59
CA PHE A 108 -2.80 -4.92 2.90
C PHE A 108 -2.15 -6.23 3.37
N GLU A 109 -2.10 -7.26 2.50
CA GLU A 109 -1.45 -8.54 2.78
C GLU A 109 0.04 -8.36 3.12
N THR A 110 0.74 -7.58 2.30
CA THR A 110 2.17 -7.30 2.52
C THR A 110 2.41 -6.55 3.83
N ASN A 111 1.57 -5.57 4.16
CA ASN A 111 1.68 -4.80 5.40
C ASN A 111 1.49 -5.68 6.65
N LEU A 112 0.59 -6.67 6.62
CA LEU A 112 0.44 -7.62 7.74
C LEU A 112 1.73 -8.41 8.00
N ARG A 113 2.38 -8.85 6.95
CA ARG A 113 3.67 -9.56 7.05
C ARG A 113 4.78 -8.64 7.55
N GLN A 114 4.83 -7.42 7.03
CA GLN A 114 5.81 -6.41 7.43
C GLN A 114 5.59 -5.93 8.87
N ALA A 115 4.36 -5.80 9.34
CA ALA A 115 4.05 -5.43 10.72
C ALA A 115 4.67 -6.39 11.74
N THR A 116 4.75 -7.69 11.41
CA THR A 116 5.44 -8.67 12.24
C THR A 116 6.94 -8.38 12.32
N VAL A 117 7.57 -8.08 11.20
CA VAL A 117 9.01 -7.76 11.13
C VAL A 117 9.31 -6.43 11.84
N LEU A 118 8.47 -5.42 11.66
CA LEU A 118 8.61 -4.12 12.32
C LEU A 118 8.48 -4.26 13.86
N GLY A 119 7.64 -5.18 14.33
CA GLY A 119 7.55 -5.50 15.76
C GLY A 119 8.88 -5.94 16.34
N MET A 120 9.70 -6.68 15.60
CA MET A 120 11.01 -7.14 16.05
C MET A 120 12.00 -6.00 16.30
N VAL A 121 11.83 -4.84 15.65
CA VAL A 121 12.65 -3.64 15.87
C VAL A 121 12.03 -2.64 16.85
N GLY A 122 11.02 -3.08 17.63
CA GLY A 122 10.41 -2.25 18.67
C GLY A 122 9.18 -1.47 18.25
N ALA A 123 8.67 -1.67 17.03
CA ALA A 123 7.48 -1.02 16.51
C ALA A 123 6.16 -1.70 16.96
N GLY A 124 6.20 -2.45 18.05
CA GLY A 124 5.01 -3.06 18.68
C GLY A 124 4.43 -4.27 17.94
N GLY A 125 3.24 -4.71 18.39
CA GLY A 125 2.54 -5.85 17.80
C GLY A 125 3.12 -7.21 18.16
N ILE A 126 2.65 -8.29 17.49
CA ILE A 126 3.02 -9.68 17.78
C ILE A 126 4.53 -9.93 17.61
N GLY A 127 5.20 -9.21 16.69
CA GLY A 127 6.64 -9.33 16.50
C GLY A 127 7.45 -8.85 17.71
N PHE A 128 6.96 -7.87 18.45
CA PHE A 128 7.57 -7.40 19.68
C PHE A 128 7.48 -8.46 20.79
N GLU A 129 6.31 -9.08 20.97
CA GLU A 129 6.09 -10.19 21.89
C GLU A 129 6.94 -11.41 21.53
N LEU A 130 7.07 -11.71 20.24
CA LEU A 130 7.93 -12.79 19.77
C LEU A 130 9.38 -12.59 20.22
N VAL A 131 9.95 -11.42 20.02
CA VAL A 131 11.34 -11.14 20.42
C VAL A 131 11.47 -11.10 21.93
N GLY A 132 10.46 -10.57 22.65
CA GLY A 132 10.41 -10.56 24.10
C GLY A 132 10.46 -11.97 24.70
N SER A 133 9.60 -12.87 24.26
CA SER A 133 9.54 -14.26 24.70
C SER A 133 10.81 -15.05 24.34
N MET A 134 11.39 -14.81 23.18
CA MET A 134 12.68 -15.41 22.79
C MET A 134 13.82 -14.99 23.72
N LYS A 135 13.93 -13.71 24.05
CA LYS A 135 14.97 -13.20 24.94
C LYS A 135 14.83 -13.71 26.40
N LEU A 136 13.60 -14.02 26.81
CA LEU A 136 13.30 -14.58 28.12
C LEU A 136 13.34 -16.12 28.15
N PHE A 137 13.72 -16.77 27.01
CA PHE A 137 13.74 -18.24 26.86
C PHE A 137 12.39 -18.91 27.10
N GLN A 138 11.28 -18.18 26.89
CA GLN A 138 9.91 -18.66 27.01
C GLN A 138 9.48 -19.36 25.72
N TYR A 139 9.95 -20.60 25.52
CA TYR A 139 9.76 -21.32 24.24
C TYR A 139 8.28 -21.61 23.90
N GLN A 140 7.42 -21.80 24.92
CA GLN A 140 5.99 -22.03 24.71
C GLN A 140 5.30 -20.78 24.17
N ASP A 141 5.60 -19.61 24.73
CA ASP A 141 5.05 -18.33 24.27
C ASP A 141 5.59 -17.97 22.89
N THR A 142 6.88 -18.22 22.68
CA THR A 142 7.52 -18.07 21.35
C THR A 142 6.83 -18.92 20.30
N ALA A 143 6.59 -20.21 20.58
CA ALA A 143 5.90 -21.11 19.66
C ALA A 143 4.46 -20.65 19.40
N THR A 144 3.75 -20.18 20.40
CA THR A 144 2.40 -19.62 20.28
C THR A 144 2.40 -18.39 19.39
N CYS A 145 3.33 -17.45 19.58
CA CYS A 145 3.47 -16.26 18.73
C CYS A 145 3.71 -16.63 17.27
N ILE A 146 4.61 -17.58 17.00
CA ILE A 146 4.88 -18.06 15.64
C ILE A 146 3.62 -18.66 15.02
N LEU A 147 2.89 -19.51 15.75
CA LEU A 147 1.68 -20.13 15.26
C LEU A 147 0.61 -19.10 14.93
N VAL A 148 0.40 -18.11 15.79
CA VAL A 148 -0.55 -17.01 15.55
C VAL A 148 -0.16 -16.19 14.31
N ILE A 149 1.12 -15.87 14.14
CA ILE A 149 1.63 -15.15 12.96
C ILE A 149 1.34 -15.95 11.68
N VAL A 150 1.65 -17.25 11.68
CA VAL A 150 1.40 -18.12 10.52
C VAL A 150 -0.07 -18.18 10.17
N VAL A 151 -0.95 -18.40 11.15
CA VAL A 151 -2.41 -18.43 10.94
C VAL A 151 -2.92 -17.10 10.42
N MET A 152 -2.45 -15.99 10.99
CA MET A 152 -2.84 -14.64 10.55
C MET A 152 -2.44 -14.37 9.10
N VAL A 153 -1.19 -14.68 8.73
CA VAL A 153 -0.68 -14.50 7.37
C VAL A 153 -1.42 -15.40 6.37
N MET A 154 -1.62 -16.68 6.69
CA MET A 154 -2.36 -17.60 5.82
C MET A 154 -3.82 -17.18 5.62
N THR A 155 -4.47 -16.69 6.68
CA THR A 155 -5.84 -16.19 6.60
C THR A 155 -5.93 -14.95 5.72
N ALA A 156 -5.01 -14.02 5.90
CA ALA A 156 -4.93 -12.80 5.07
C ALA A 156 -4.67 -13.12 3.60
N ASP A 157 -3.75 -14.03 3.31
CA ASP A 157 -3.44 -14.48 1.96
C ASP A 157 -4.64 -15.15 1.27
N TYR A 158 -5.33 -16.05 1.99
CA TYR A 158 -6.55 -16.69 1.52
C TYR A 158 -7.66 -15.69 1.19
N LEU A 159 -7.91 -14.74 2.11
CA LEU A 159 -8.93 -13.69 1.91
C LEU A 159 -8.56 -12.79 0.73
N SER A 160 -7.31 -12.36 0.63
CA SER A 160 -6.80 -11.53 -0.45
C SER A 160 -6.94 -12.19 -1.81
N THR A 161 -6.63 -13.48 -1.90
CA THR A 161 -6.77 -14.28 -3.13
C THR A 161 -8.23 -14.39 -3.54
N ARG A 162 -9.15 -14.67 -2.60
CA ARG A 162 -10.60 -14.73 -2.86
C ARG A 162 -11.16 -13.38 -3.33
N LEU A 163 -10.75 -12.29 -2.68
CA LEU A 163 -11.18 -10.94 -3.06
C LEU A 163 -10.71 -10.59 -4.49
N ARG A 164 -9.46 -10.85 -4.81
CA ARG A 164 -8.92 -10.60 -6.16
C ARG A 164 -9.66 -11.41 -7.23
N ALA A 165 -9.92 -12.68 -6.98
CA ALA A 165 -10.66 -13.53 -7.91
C ALA A 165 -12.08 -13.01 -8.15
N TRP A 166 -12.78 -12.57 -7.11
CA TRP A 166 -14.13 -12.00 -7.22
C TRP A 166 -14.15 -10.69 -8.02
N ILE A 167 -13.19 -9.79 -7.78
CA ILE A 167 -13.07 -8.51 -8.49
C ILE A 167 -12.78 -8.72 -9.99
N GLN A 168 -11.88 -9.67 -10.32
CA GLN A 168 -11.52 -9.97 -11.70
C GLN A 168 -12.66 -10.62 -12.48
N GLN A 169 -13.53 -11.40 -11.82
CA GLN A 169 -14.72 -11.98 -12.46
C GLN A 169 -15.77 -10.91 -12.76
N GLY A 170 -16.01 -9.96 -11.85
CA GLY A 170 -16.93 -8.85 -12.07
C GLY A 170 -16.49 -7.85 -13.14
N ALA A 171 -15.20 -7.78 -13.44
CA ALA A 171 -14.68 -6.91 -14.50
C ALA A 171 -14.76 -7.54 -15.92
N ARG A 172 -15.13 -8.83 -16.02
CA ARG A 172 -15.27 -9.56 -17.29
C ARG A 172 -16.72 -9.75 -17.75
N SER A 173 -17.68 -9.45 -16.88
CA SER A 173 -19.12 -9.44 -17.18
C SER A 173 -19.57 -8.03 -17.59
#